data_0e58bb838117f4edae6537af83dcc883
#
_entry.id   0e58bb838117f4edae6537af83dcc883
#
_cell.length_a   1.000
_cell.length_b   1.000
_cell.length_c   1.000
_cell.angle_alpha   90.00
_cell.angle_beta   90.00
_cell.angle_gamma   90.00
#
_symmetry.space_group_name_H-M   'P 1'
#
loop_
_entity.id
_entity.type
_entity.pdbx_description
1 polymer ?
#
loop_
_entity_poly.entity_id
_entity_poly.type
_entity_poly.pdbx_seq_one_letter_code
_entity_poly.pdbx_strand_id
1 'polypeptide(L)'
;MTDAEKREAAHQFINRWMGRGNEDEDGRSYWLEFLSNVMGMENPTERVNFEKKVIVNGNTKRIDVYIPETHVIIEQKSLGKSLDQKIHNSGDVDLTPYEQAKRYNDNLPYDEKARWIITCNFSDIWIYDMNARVPEPVKIALVELQSKYPVSYTHLT
;
A
#
# COMPACT_ATOMS: atom_id res chain seq x y z
N MET A 1 -12.79 -15.40 10.64
CA MET A 1 -12.52 -14.26 11.51
C MET A 1 -13.78 -13.41 11.69
N THR A 2 -14.20 -13.21 12.92
CA THR A 2 -15.38 -12.39 13.24
C THR A 2 -15.06 -10.90 13.15
N ASP A 3 -16.10 -10.06 13.10
CA ASP A 3 -15.90 -8.61 13.14
C ASP A 3 -15.23 -8.16 14.43
N ALA A 4 -15.57 -8.79 15.56
CA ALA A 4 -14.94 -8.49 16.83
C ALA A 4 -13.44 -8.82 16.82
N GLU A 5 -13.06 -9.95 16.24
CA GLU A 5 -11.66 -10.35 16.09
C GLU A 5 -10.89 -9.40 15.16
N LYS A 6 -11.49 -8.98 14.05
CA LYS A 6 -10.89 -8.02 13.14
C LYS A 6 -10.69 -6.66 13.81
N ARG A 7 -11.66 -6.22 14.58
CA ARG A 7 -11.60 -4.95 15.30
C ARG A 7 -10.50 -4.95 16.37
N GLU A 8 -10.39 -6.06 17.08
CA GLU A 8 -9.32 -6.23 18.08
C GLU A 8 -7.95 -6.31 17.42
N ALA A 9 -7.83 -7.02 16.30
CA ALA A 9 -6.58 -7.08 15.53
C ALA A 9 -6.18 -5.69 15.02
N ALA A 10 -7.14 -4.90 14.57
CA ALA A 10 -6.89 -3.51 14.15
C ALA A 10 -6.40 -2.66 15.32
N HIS A 11 -6.98 -2.83 16.50
CA HIS A 11 -6.54 -2.12 17.70
C HIS A 11 -5.09 -2.46 18.07
N GLN A 12 -4.73 -3.73 18.04
CA GLN A 12 -3.36 -4.18 18.32
C GLN A 12 -2.39 -3.68 17.25
N PHE A 13 -2.80 -3.66 16.00
CA PHE A 13 -2.01 -3.13 14.88
C PHE A 13 -1.71 -1.64 15.09
N ILE A 14 -2.72 -0.86 15.45
CA ILE A 14 -2.56 0.58 15.76
C ILE A 14 -1.54 0.77 16.88
N ASN A 15 -1.68 0.03 17.97
CA ASN A 15 -0.77 0.14 19.11
C ASN A 15 0.67 -0.19 18.76
N ARG A 16 0.87 -1.17 17.88
CA ARG A 16 2.21 -1.58 17.47
C ARG A 16 2.88 -0.55 16.58
N TRP A 17 2.13 0.04 15.65
CA TRP A 17 2.71 0.87 14.60
C TRP A 17 2.57 2.37 14.81
N MET A 18 1.83 2.81 15.81
CA MET A 18 1.69 4.24 16.08
C MET A 18 3.04 4.88 16.38
N GLY A 19 3.37 5.93 15.63
CA GLY A 19 4.59 6.71 15.82
C GLY A 19 5.88 6.01 15.37
N ARG A 20 5.79 4.93 14.59
CA ARG A 20 6.97 4.22 14.08
C ARG A 20 6.79 3.81 12.63
N GLY A 21 7.91 3.63 11.96
CA GLY A 21 7.92 3.09 10.61
C GLY A 21 9.07 3.63 9.77
N ASN A 22 9.93 2.74 9.32
CA ASN A 22 10.96 2.96 8.32
C ASN A 22 10.62 2.09 7.11
N GLU A 23 10.57 2.70 5.91
CA GLU A 23 10.12 1.97 4.71
C GLU A 23 10.98 0.75 4.39
N ASP A 24 12.30 0.84 4.61
CA ASP A 24 13.22 -0.26 4.29
C ASP A 24 13.18 -1.37 5.33
N GLU A 25 13.08 -1.02 6.60
CA GLU A 25 13.14 -1.98 7.70
C GLU A 25 11.78 -2.58 8.05
N ASP A 26 10.72 -1.79 7.99
CA ASP A 26 9.42 -2.12 8.57
C ASP A 26 8.31 -2.37 7.55
N GLY A 27 8.50 -1.96 6.30
CA GLY A 27 7.43 -2.01 5.30
C GLY A 27 6.83 -3.40 5.09
N ARG A 28 7.70 -4.41 4.96
CA ARG A 28 7.25 -5.79 4.77
C ARG A 28 6.50 -6.32 5.98
N SER A 29 7.03 -6.10 7.19
CA SER A 29 6.39 -6.54 8.44
C SER A 29 5.03 -5.87 8.63
N TYR A 30 4.94 -4.58 8.35
CA TYR A 30 3.70 -3.81 8.42
C TYR A 30 2.61 -4.44 7.55
N TRP A 31 2.92 -4.68 6.28
CA TRP A 31 1.93 -5.20 5.34
C TRP A 31 1.59 -6.66 5.56
N LEU A 32 2.55 -7.48 5.96
CA LEU A 32 2.27 -8.89 6.32
C LEU A 32 1.34 -8.96 7.53
N GLU A 33 1.59 -8.15 8.55
CA GLU A 33 0.73 -8.11 9.74
C GLU A 33 -0.66 -7.57 9.39
N PHE A 34 -0.73 -6.47 8.62
CA PHE A 34 -2.01 -5.88 8.23
C PHE A 34 -2.86 -6.90 7.44
N LEU A 35 -2.28 -7.48 6.42
CA LEU A 35 -3.02 -8.42 5.56
C LEU A 35 -3.41 -9.70 6.30
N SER A 36 -2.53 -10.24 7.12
CA SER A 36 -2.79 -11.47 7.87
C SER A 36 -3.73 -11.23 9.05
N ASN A 37 -3.39 -10.30 9.94
CA ASN A 37 -4.10 -10.15 11.22
C ASN A 37 -5.34 -9.27 11.13
N VAL A 38 -5.29 -8.20 10.36
CA VAL A 38 -6.43 -7.28 10.25
C VAL A 38 -7.38 -7.73 9.15
N MET A 39 -6.85 -8.09 7.98
CA MET A 39 -7.67 -8.49 6.83
C MET A 39 -8.01 -9.97 6.81
N GLY A 40 -7.32 -10.80 7.59
CA GLY A 40 -7.58 -12.24 7.63
C GLY A 40 -7.08 -13.00 6.41
N MET A 41 -6.11 -12.46 5.67
CA MET A 41 -5.53 -13.15 4.52
C MET A 41 -4.70 -14.35 4.99
N GLU A 42 -4.98 -15.52 4.45
CA GLU A 42 -4.19 -16.72 4.72
C GLU A 42 -2.95 -16.74 3.83
N ASN A 43 -1.81 -17.11 4.45
CA ASN A 43 -0.53 -17.28 3.74
C ASN A 43 -0.12 -16.07 2.89
N PRO A 44 -0.06 -14.86 3.47
CA PRO A 44 0.24 -13.65 2.68
C PRO A 44 1.61 -13.70 2.02
N THR A 45 2.60 -14.40 2.60
CA THR A 45 3.92 -14.55 1.99
C THR A 45 3.91 -15.28 0.65
N GLU A 46 2.92 -16.12 0.41
CA GLU A 46 2.75 -16.86 -0.84
C GLU A 46 1.91 -16.08 -1.86
N ARG A 47 1.11 -15.12 -1.40
CA ARG A 47 0.10 -14.42 -2.21
C ARG A 47 0.48 -12.99 -2.56
N VAL A 48 1.52 -12.47 -1.91
CA VAL A 48 1.94 -11.07 -2.06
C VAL A 48 3.38 -11.03 -2.55
N ASN A 49 3.63 -10.20 -3.56
CA ASN A 49 4.97 -10.01 -4.10
C ASN A 49 5.56 -8.73 -3.52
N PHE A 50 6.68 -8.87 -2.81
CA PHE A 50 7.46 -7.72 -2.34
C PHE A 50 8.55 -7.42 -3.36
N GLU A 51 8.80 -6.13 -3.59
CA GLU A 51 9.82 -5.66 -4.52
C GLU A 51 9.67 -6.23 -5.93
N LYS A 52 8.44 -6.26 -6.44
CA LYS A 52 8.16 -6.70 -7.80
C LYS A 52 8.89 -5.82 -8.81
N LYS A 53 9.65 -6.44 -9.70
CA LYS A 53 10.43 -5.71 -10.71
C LYS A 53 9.53 -5.17 -11.81
N VAL A 54 9.85 -3.94 -12.24
CA VAL A 54 9.24 -3.30 -13.40
C VAL A 54 10.32 -2.53 -14.15
N ILE A 55 10.26 -2.55 -15.48
CA ILE A 55 11.23 -1.82 -16.31
C ILE A 55 10.65 -0.47 -16.69
N VAL A 56 11.34 0.60 -16.33
CA VAL A 56 10.95 1.97 -16.63
C VAL A 56 12.10 2.65 -17.34
N ASN A 57 11.89 3.03 -18.61
CA ASN A 57 12.94 3.65 -19.45
C ASN A 57 14.24 2.85 -19.46
N GLY A 58 14.16 1.53 -19.57
CA GLY A 58 15.30 0.64 -19.59
C GLY A 58 15.94 0.37 -18.23
N ASN A 59 15.46 0.99 -17.16
CA ASN A 59 15.96 0.77 -15.80
C ASN A 59 15.01 -0.12 -15.01
N THR A 60 15.59 -1.04 -14.25
CA THR A 60 14.80 -1.89 -13.35
C THR A 60 14.45 -1.11 -12.09
N LYS A 61 13.16 -0.96 -11.84
CA LYS A 61 12.60 -0.40 -10.61
C LYS A 61 11.88 -1.50 -9.84
N ARG A 62 11.51 -1.23 -8.61
CA ARG A 62 10.82 -2.21 -7.75
C ARG A 62 9.57 -1.60 -7.15
N ILE A 63 8.45 -2.30 -7.31
CA ILE A 63 7.19 -1.98 -6.66
C ILE A 63 7.28 -2.56 -5.25
N ASP A 64 7.05 -1.75 -4.23
CA ASP A 64 7.22 -2.18 -2.84
C ASP A 64 6.35 -3.39 -2.49
N VAL A 65 5.07 -3.33 -2.80
CA VAL A 65 4.12 -4.42 -2.55
C VAL A 65 3.17 -4.55 -3.74
N TYR A 66 3.00 -5.76 -4.24
CA TYR A 66 2.05 -6.07 -5.31
C TYR A 66 1.22 -7.30 -4.92
N ILE A 67 -0.11 -7.17 -5.01
CA ILE A 67 -1.05 -8.27 -4.72
C ILE A 67 -1.69 -8.70 -6.04
N PRO A 68 -1.26 -9.85 -6.63
CA PRO A 68 -1.74 -10.26 -7.96
C PRO A 68 -3.24 -10.53 -8.02
N GLU A 69 -3.80 -11.18 -7.00
CA GLU A 69 -5.19 -11.61 -7.03
C GLU A 69 -6.20 -10.47 -7.13
N THR A 70 -5.89 -9.35 -6.49
CA THR A 70 -6.77 -8.18 -6.45
C THR A 70 -6.25 -7.00 -7.25
N HIS A 71 -5.10 -7.17 -7.91
CA HIS A 71 -4.43 -6.13 -8.71
C HIS A 71 -4.19 -4.85 -7.90
N VAL A 72 -3.46 -4.99 -6.80
CA VAL A 72 -3.13 -3.87 -5.91
C VAL A 72 -1.63 -3.58 -5.96
N ILE A 73 -1.29 -2.31 -6.14
CA ILE A 73 0.07 -1.79 -5.96
C ILE A 73 0.09 -0.96 -4.69
N ILE A 74 1.09 -1.17 -3.85
CA ILE A 74 1.31 -0.36 -2.64
C ILE A 74 2.69 0.29 -2.75
N GLU A 75 2.71 1.60 -2.64
CA GLU A 75 3.95 2.40 -2.54
C GLU A 75 4.12 2.84 -1.09
N GLN A 76 5.19 2.36 -0.47
CA GLN A 76 5.46 2.60 0.96
C GLN A 76 6.49 3.70 1.14
N LYS A 77 6.17 4.63 2.04
CA LYS A 77 7.09 5.70 2.48
C LYS A 77 7.31 5.60 3.98
N SER A 78 8.39 6.17 4.47
CA SER A 78 8.69 6.21 5.90
C SER A 78 7.76 7.18 6.64
N LEU A 79 7.61 6.95 7.94
CA LEU A 79 6.83 7.83 8.79
C LEU A 79 7.34 9.28 8.68
N GLY A 80 6.42 10.22 8.59
CA GLY A 80 6.73 11.64 8.42
C GLY A 80 6.83 12.11 6.97
N LYS A 81 6.83 11.20 6.01
CA LYS A 81 6.80 11.59 4.59
C LYS A 81 5.37 11.90 4.16
N SER A 82 5.20 13.03 3.47
CA SER A 82 3.90 13.42 2.96
C SER A 82 3.51 12.55 1.75
N LEU A 83 2.23 12.18 1.68
CA LEU A 83 1.71 11.38 0.56
C LEU A 83 1.24 12.25 -0.62
N ASP A 84 1.23 13.56 -0.47
CA ASP A 84 0.77 14.49 -1.51
C ASP A 84 1.86 15.46 -1.98
N GLN A 85 3.09 15.31 -1.52
CA GLN A 85 4.22 16.14 -1.92
C GLN A 85 5.21 15.36 -2.76
N LYS A 86 5.87 16.06 -3.67
CA LYS A 86 6.89 15.47 -4.51
C LYS A 86 8.14 15.18 -3.70
N ILE A 87 8.68 13.98 -3.92
CA ILE A 87 9.87 13.49 -3.25
C ILE A 87 10.94 13.29 -4.33
N HIS A 88 12.18 13.70 -4.04
CA HIS A 88 13.29 13.43 -4.93
C HIS A 88 13.60 11.94 -4.91
N ASN A 89 13.50 11.31 -6.07
CA ASN A 89 13.84 9.91 -6.26
C ASN A 89 15.21 9.83 -6.96
N SER A 90 15.81 8.66 -6.97
CA SER A 90 17.10 8.41 -7.62
C SER A 90 17.09 8.60 -9.16
N GLY A 91 15.98 9.03 -9.72
CA GLY A 91 15.85 9.40 -11.13
C GLY A 91 15.77 10.91 -11.29
N ASP A 92 15.52 11.37 -12.51
CA ASP A 92 15.58 12.78 -12.88
C ASP A 92 14.33 13.58 -12.53
N VAL A 93 13.29 12.94 -11.96
CA VAL A 93 11.99 13.57 -11.77
C VAL A 93 11.52 13.43 -10.33
N ASP A 94 11.11 14.56 -9.75
CA ASP A 94 10.44 14.56 -8.44
C ASP A 94 8.98 14.18 -8.62
N LEU A 95 8.54 13.14 -7.90
CA LEU A 95 7.21 12.59 -7.99
C LEU A 95 6.58 12.47 -6.61
N THR A 96 5.24 12.63 -6.56
CA THR A 96 4.50 12.21 -5.36
C THR A 96 4.52 10.68 -5.27
N PRO A 97 4.26 10.09 -4.09
CA PRO A 97 4.16 8.63 -3.98
C PRO A 97 3.16 8.03 -4.97
N TYR A 98 2.00 8.67 -5.17
CA TYR A 98 1.01 8.21 -6.15
C TYR A 98 1.56 8.26 -7.58
N GLU A 99 2.20 9.36 -7.95
CA GLU A 99 2.79 9.49 -9.30
C GLU A 99 3.87 8.45 -9.55
N GLN A 100 4.66 8.13 -8.53
CA GLN A 100 5.67 7.07 -8.62
C GLN A 100 5.03 5.71 -8.85
N ALA A 101 4.01 5.37 -8.08
CA ALA A 101 3.26 4.11 -8.22
C ALA A 101 2.57 4.03 -9.59
N LYS A 102 1.96 5.13 -10.02
CA LYS A 102 1.31 5.20 -11.34
C LYS A 102 2.30 5.01 -12.48
N ARG A 103 3.49 5.59 -12.37
CA ARG A 103 4.55 5.41 -13.36
C ARG A 103 4.96 3.94 -13.48
N TYR A 104 5.10 3.25 -12.36
CA TYR A 104 5.39 1.82 -12.37
C TYR A 104 4.24 1.04 -12.98
N ASN A 105 3.01 1.37 -12.61
CA ASN A 105 1.82 0.72 -13.15
C ASN A 105 1.70 0.87 -14.66
N ASP A 106 1.99 2.06 -15.20
CA ASP A 106 1.93 2.32 -16.63
C ASP A 106 2.92 1.48 -17.43
N ASN A 107 3.96 0.96 -16.79
CA ASN A 107 4.98 0.11 -17.39
C ASN A 107 4.79 -1.39 -17.14
N LEU A 108 3.74 -1.78 -16.45
CA LEU A 108 3.39 -3.20 -16.28
C LEU A 108 2.66 -3.74 -17.52
N PRO A 109 2.75 -5.05 -17.78
CA PRO A 109 1.89 -5.71 -18.77
C PRO A 109 0.41 -5.45 -18.46
N TYR A 110 -0.43 -5.45 -19.47
CA TYR A 110 -1.85 -5.14 -19.36
C TYR A 110 -2.56 -5.98 -18.28
N ASP A 111 -2.27 -7.28 -18.24
CA ASP A 111 -2.90 -8.20 -17.28
C ASP A 111 -2.39 -8.06 -15.85
N GLU A 112 -1.30 -7.30 -15.65
CA GLU A 112 -0.76 -7.04 -14.31
C GLU A 112 -1.09 -5.63 -13.80
N LYS A 113 -1.70 -4.76 -14.62
CA LYS A 113 -2.00 -3.39 -14.22
C LYS A 113 -2.93 -3.33 -13.02
N ALA A 114 -2.65 -2.37 -12.14
CA ALA A 114 -3.38 -2.22 -10.90
C ALA A 114 -4.82 -1.76 -11.10
N ARG A 115 -5.74 -2.39 -10.37
CA ARG A 115 -7.09 -1.92 -10.13
C ARG A 115 -7.09 -0.83 -9.05
N TRP A 116 -6.24 -1.02 -8.04
CA TRP A 116 -6.08 -0.12 -6.91
C TRP A 116 -4.62 0.23 -6.70
N ILE A 117 -4.34 1.53 -6.47
CA ILE A 117 -3.04 1.98 -5.99
C ILE A 117 -3.21 2.47 -4.57
N ILE A 118 -2.32 2.03 -3.69
CA ILE A 118 -2.30 2.45 -2.30
C ILE A 118 -0.96 3.12 -2.02
N THR A 119 -1.01 4.28 -1.37
CA THR A 119 0.19 4.92 -0.83
C THR A 119 0.09 4.93 0.69
N CYS A 120 1.21 4.74 1.37
CA CYS A 120 1.24 4.58 2.82
C CYS A 120 2.52 5.18 3.39
N ASN A 121 2.41 5.82 4.55
CA ASN A 121 3.55 6.33 5.31
C ASN A 121 3.52 5.87 6.77
N PHE A 122 2.94 4.71 7.03
CA PHE A 122 2.70 4.10 8.33
C PHE A 122 1.62 4.79 9.16
N SER A 123 1.39 6.09 9.01
CA SER A 123 0.33 6.80 9.73
C SER A 123 -0.93 7.03 8.89
N ASP A 124 -0.79 7.02 7.56
CA ASP A 124 -1.89 7.24 6.63
C ASP A 124 -1.84 6.21 5.50
N ILE A 125 -3.02 5.75 5.10
CA ILE A 125 -3.23 4.86 3.97
C ILE A 125 -4.19 5.55 3.01
N TRP A 126 -3.74 5.83 1.79
CA TRP A 126 -4.55 6.47 0.75
C TRP A 126 -4.78 5.48 -0.38
N ILE A 127 -6.05 5.27 -0.72
CA ILE A 127 -6.48 4.26 -1.71
C ILE A 127 -7.04 4.98 -2.94
N TYR A 128 -6.44 4.70 -4.11
CA TYR A 128 -6.84 5.28 -5.39
C TYR A 128 -7.51 4.23 -6.26
N ASP A 129 -8.71 4.55 -6.79
CA ASP A 129 -9.44 3.72 -7.74
C ASP A 129 -8.94 4.01 -9.16
N MET A 130 -8.22 3.07 -9.75
CA MET A 130 -7.64 3.26 -11.08
C MET A 130 -8.66 3.15 -12.21
N ASN A 131 -9.88 2.73 -11.92
CA ASN A 131 -10.99 2.78 -12.88
C ASN A 131 -11.69 4.13 -12.90
N ALA A 132 -11.43 4.99 -11.91
CA ALA A 132 -11.97 6.34 -11.91
C ALA A 132 -11.27 7.19 -12.97
N ARG A 133 -12.03 8.07 -13.61
CA ARG A 133 -11.47 8.95 -14.65
C ARG A 133 -10.38 9.87 -14.10
N VAL A 134 -10.62 10.42 -12.90
CA VAL A 134 -9.65 11.21 -12.15
C VAL A 134 -9.61 10.62 -10.74
N PRO A 135 -8.66 9.73 -10.45
CA PRO A 135 -8.62 9.09 -9.13
C PRO A 135 -8.36 10.09 -8.01
N GLU A 136 -9.27 10.12 -7.05
CA GLU A 136 -9.09 10.86 -5.79
C GLU A 136 -8.99 9.85 -4.66
N PRO A 137 -8.04 10.03 -3.71
CA PRO A 137 -7.82 8.99 -2.70
C PRO A 137 -8.92 8.94 -1.64
N VAL A 138 -9.29 7.74 -1.25
CA VAL A 138 -9.95 7.49 0.02
C VAL A 138 -8.85 7.45 1.08
N LYS A 139 -8.94 8.31 2.09
CA LYS A 139 -7.89 8.48 3.10
C LYS A 139 -8.30 7.81 4.41
N ILE A 140 -7.43 6.96 4.92
CA ILE A 140 -7.62 6.28 6.20
C ILE A 140 -6.40 6.56 7.06
N ALA A 141 -6.58 7.22 8.21
CA ALA A 141 -5.51 7.36 9.18
C ALA A 141 -5.37 6.06 9.99
N LEU A 142 -4.14 5.72 10.37
CA LEU A 142 -3.88 4.53 11.20
C LEU A 142 -4.78 4.50 12.44
N VAL A 143 -4.93 5.64 13.12
CA VAL A 143 -5.74 5.75 14.35
C VAL A 143 -7.23 5.48 14.11
N GLU A 144 -7.71 5.59 12.86
CA GLU A 144 -9.10 5.33 12.49
C GLU A 144 -9.35 3.87 12.06
N LEU A 145 -8.31 3.07 11.98
CA LEU A 145 -8.39 1.73 11.37
C LEU A 145 -9.36 0.81 12.08
N GLN A 146 -9.52 0.96 13.40
CA GLN A 146 -10.44 0.14 14.18
C GLN A 146 -11.88 0.30 13.71
N SER A 147 -12.27 1.50 13.27
CA SER A 147 -13.61 1.77 12.75
C SER A 147 -13.71 1.69 11.23
N LYS A 148 -12.58 1.92 10.52
CA LYS A 148 -12.56 2.01 9.06
C LYS A 148 -11.92 0.81 8.34
N TYR A 149 -11.54 -0.25 9.08
CA TYR A 149 -10.97 -1.44 8.42
C TYR A 149 -11.87 -2.03 7.34
N PRO A 150 -13.23 -1.96 7.43
CA PRO A 150 -14.06 -2.51 6.36
C PRO A 150 -13.83 -1.84 5.00
N VAL A 151 -13.42 -0.57 4.98
CA VAL A 151 -13.09 0.14 3.72
C VAL A 151 -11.87 -0.51 3.07
N SER A 152 -10.79 -0.73 3.84
CA SER A 152 -9.59 -1.40 3.32
C SER A 152 -9.88 -2.85 2.95
N TYR A 153 -10.70 -3.56 3.73
CA TYR A 153 -11.12 -4.92 3.42
C TYR A 153 -11.80 -5.01 2.05
N THR A 154 -12.70 -4.08 1.75
CA THR A 154 -13.41 -4.04 0.48
C THR A 154 -12.45 -3.85 -0.70
N HIS A 155 -11.38 -3.08 -0.53
CA HIS A 155 -10.44 -2.75 -1.62
C HIS A 155 -9.29 -3.77 -1.76
N LEU A 156 -8.89 -4.44 -0.66
CA LEU A 156 -7.74 -5.34 -0.65
C LEU A 156 -8.09 -6.81 -0.83
N THR A 157 -9.33 -7.14 -0.68
CA THR A 157 -9.85 -8.50 -0.85
C THR A 157 -10.92 -8.53 -1.93
#